data_51925c144ed372d6514635326734b51d
#
_entry.id   51925c144ed372d6514635326734b51d
#
_cell.length_a   1.000
_cell.length_b   1.000
_cell.length_c   1.000
_cell.angle_alpha   90.00
_cell.angle_beta   90.00
_cell.angle_gamma   90.00
#
_symmetry.space_group_name_H-M   'P 1'
#
loop_
_entity.id
_entity.type
_entity.pdbx_description
1 polymer ?
#
loop_
_entity_poly.entity_id
_entity_poly.type
_entity_poly.pdbx_seq_one_letter_code
_entity_poly.pdbx_strand_id
1 'polypeptide(L)'
;MRRIIACFVVVLALAQEEQCENGVCPNDGGGQPAAESDNIAARFTNERDENVELHWLSPTGETALMGIIAAHSTFQVNTFDGHQFYFADEDQEELMRVKVSRASIAFVLPAAPSLPAHVKDASDYTPQDLSRMREKYLRQQKNQMGSFGTAFPVKFRNLAGRTMELFYRRDDVGERQAIVAPGEDSTTNSYPTHVFCWVERGDAAGCSNAKGLATMEEDVYTYVFDDGTGSAAHRSSYAAERRFNEEYRNRTGRFWVSFYPREPPALFMWRAERVGQTFAVTTPHAHHVCVPPGAPSSWADAAVRACAPAAQQTFELRAVAVPPTGPRAFVIDGLLSDAEVDHLVRIGAPKVSRSLTGTAGQGAFESTTRTSHNTWINRDKSAVVDTIFRRAADVLNISEALLTQRANAEPLQLVHYDPGQRYDAHYDWGVEKKGPTRYITLLLYLNNPGVGGETAFPKARVPRADGSGEEPLVVHPGKGSAVLFYNLLEDGNADALSMHAALPVTVGEKWLANFWIWCAREAAARTSRAFLTRSRSRAGTLTS
;
A
#
# COMPACT_ATOMS: atom_id res chain seq x y z
N MET A 1 -45.28 -15.87 -6.31
CA MET A 1 -44.97 -17.27 -6.51
C MET A 1 -43.50 -17.37 -6.79
N ARG A 2 -42.70 -17.63 -5.77
CA ARG A 2 -41.26 -17.75 -5.84
C ARG A 2 -40.90 -19.23 -5.70
N ARG A 3 -40.23 -19.79 -6.69
CA ARG A 3 -39.66 -21.12 -6.61
C ARG A 3 -38.29 -21.02 -5.98
N ILE A 4 -38.13 -21.60 -4.82
CA ILE A 4 -36.85 -21.89 -4.17
C ILE A 4 -36.29 -23.12 -4.86
N ILE A 5 -35.16 -23.03 -5.52
CA ILE A 5 -34.41 -24.17 -6.02
C ILE A 5 -33.30 -24.42 -5.00
N ALA A 6 -33.50 -25.45 -4.19
CA ALA A 6 -32.43 -25.98 -3.36
C ALA A 6 -31.55 -26.87 -4.26
N CYS A 7 -30.32 -26.45 -4.52
CA CYS A 7 -29.31 -27.33 -5.13
C CYS A 7 -28.67 -28.18 -4.04
N PHE A 8 -29.07 -29.44 -4.00
CA PHE A 8 -28.32 -30.49 -3.34
C PHE A 8 -27.11 -30.86 -4.24
N VAL A 9 -25.91 -30.52 -3.79
CA VAL A 9 -24.68 -31.04 -4.42
C VAL A 9 -24.44 -32.42 -3.83
N VAL A 10 -24.78 -33.44 -4.62
CA VAL A 10 -24.38 -34.82 -4.36
C VAL A 10 -22.94 -34.97 -4.85
N VAL A 11 -22.03 -35.24 -3.94
CA VAL A 11 -20.67 -35.67 -4.28
C VAL A 11 -20.78 -37.10 -4.87
N LEU A 12 -20.65 -37.22 -6.19
CA LEU A 12 -20.50 -38.48 -6.86
C LEU A 12 -19.09 -39.02 -6.57
N ALA A 13 -19.02 -40.01 -5.69
CA ALA A 13 -17.90 -40.92 -5.68
C ALA A 13 -18.04 -41.81 -6.94
N LEU A 14 -17.10 -41.70 -7.86
CA LEU A 14 -16.96 -42.63 -8.96
C LEU A 14 -16.50 -43.98 -8.38
N ALA A 15 -17.46 -44.86 -8.08
CA ALA A 15 -17.22 -46.25 -7.94
C ALA A 15 -17.28 -46.86 -9.36
N GLN A 16 -16.22 -47.50 -9.79
CA GLN A 16 -16.23 -48.37 -10.96
C GLN A 16 -17.15 -49.55 -10.65
N GLU A 17 -18.25 -49.64 -11.39
CA GLU A 17 -19.04 -50.86 -11.46
C GLU A 17 -18.28 -51.91 -12.29
N GLU A 18 -17.68 -52.89 -11.64
CA GLU A 18 -17.33 -54.15 -12.29
C GLU A 18 -18.61 -54.95 -12.50
N GLN A 19 -18.93 -55.19 -13.77
CA GLN A 19 -20.03 -56.02 -14.20
C GLN A 19 -19.76 -57.49 -13.82
N CYS A 20 -20.59 -58.03 -12.98
CA CYS A 20 -20.67 -59.46 -12.78
C CYS A 20 -21.37 -60.12 -13.97
N GLU A 21 -20.65 -60.80 -14.85
CA GLU A 21 -21.22 -61.72 -15.81
C GLU A 21 -21.35 -63.12 -15.16
N ASN A 22 -22.57 -63.66 -15.22
CA ASN A 22 -22.92 -65.08 -14.89
C ASN A 22 -22.87 -65.55 -13.43
N GLY A 23 -23.40 -64.75 -12.48
CA GLY A 23 -24.02 -65.32 -11.27
C GLY A 23 -23.14 -66.15 -10.31
N VAL A 24 -21.80 -65.98 -10.33
CA VAL A 24 -20.89 -66.61 -9.36
C VAL A 24 -19.88 -65.59 -8.91
N CYS A 25 -20.04 -65.12 -7.66
CA CYS A 25 -18.98 -64.33 -6.95
C CYS A 25 -18.06 -65.35 -6.25
N PRO A 26 -16.74 -65.28 -6.39
CA PRO A 26 -15.84 -66.10 -5.60
C PRO A 26 -15.84 -65.63 -4.15
N ASN A 27 -16.30 -66.55 -3.29
CA ASN A 27 -16.11 -66.48 -1.86
C ASN A 27 -14.72 -67.01 -1.53
N ASP A 28 -14.04 -66.38 -0.60
CA ASP A 28 -13.33 -66.97 0.51
C ASP A 28 -11.89 -66.52 0.74
N GLY A 29 -11.74 -66.02 1.94
CA GLY A 29 -10.66 -66.44 2.81
C GLY A 29 -9.40 -65.58 2.84
N GLY A 30 -9.33 -64.63 3.75
CA GLY A 30 -8.08 -64.01 4.16
C GLY A 30 -8.28 -62.66 4.80
N GLY A 31 -8.51 -62.64 6.11
CA GLY A 31 -8.59 -61.40 6.85
C GLY A 31 -7.29 -60.61 6.76
N GLN A 32 -7.28 -59.52 5.96
CA GLN A 32 -6.37 -58.41 6.16
C GLN A 32 -7.02 -57.45 7.13
N PRO A 33 -6.24 -56.82 8.06
CA PRO A 33 -6.77 -55.77 8.92
C PRO A 33 -7.28 -54.64 8.03
N ALA A 34 -8.48 -54.17 8.34
CA ALA A 34 -9.07 -53.00 7.67
C ALA A 34 -8.04 -51.88 7.61
N ALA A 35 -7.73 -51.40 6.41
CA ALA A 35 -6.91 -50.22 6.22
C ALA A 35 -7.55 -49.09 7.05
N GLU A 36 -6.81 -48.51 8.00
CA GLU A 36 -7.21 -47.30 8.70
C GLU A 36 -7.60 -46.29 7.62
N SER A 37 -8.84 -45.82 7.68
CA SER A 37 -9.33 -44.82 6.74
C SER A 37 -8.40 -43.60 6.80
N ASP A 38 -7.76 -43.24 5.69
CA ASP A 38 -6.89 -42.06 5.57
C ASP A 38 -7.65 -40.76 5.79
N ASN A 39 -8.91 -40.85 6.13
CA ASN A 39 -9.85 -39.75 6.30
C ASN A 39 -9.70 -39.10 7.67
N ILE A 40 -9.49 -37.79 7.71
CA ILE A 40 -9.32 -36.96 8.91
C ILE A 40 -10.58 -36.12 9.13
N ALA A 41 -11.20 -36.23 10.31
CA ALA A 41 -12.31 -35.39 10.72
C ALA A 41 -11.77 -34.06 11.26
N ALA A 42 -11.56 -33.07 10.41
CA ALA A 42 -11.09 -31.74 10.78
C ALA A 42 -12.25 -30.87 11.27
N ARG A 43 -11.99 -30.08 12.32
CA ARG A 43 -12.95 -29.14 12.92
C ARG A 43 -12.49 -27.71 12.73
N PHE A 44 -13.42 -26.86 12.29
CA PHE A 44 -13.21 -25.43 12.02
C PHE A 44 -14.20 -24.64 12.87
N THR A 45 -13.69 -23.88 13.82
CA THR A 45 -14.50 -23.07 14.76
C THR A 45 -14.40 -21.60 14.39
N ASN A 46 -15.54 -20.94 14.32
CA ASN A 46 -15.64 -19.50 14.14
C ASN A 46 -15.96 -18.86 15.50
N GLU A 47 -15.03 -18.10 16.08
CA GLU A 47 -15.26 -17.32 17.30
C GLU A 47 -15.69 -15.87 17.03
N ARG A 48 -15.92 -15.49 15.76
CA ARG A 48 -16.40 -14.16 15.40
C ARG A 48 -17.92 -14.03 15.60
N ASP A 49 -18.38 -12.76 15.72
CA ASP A 49 -19.79 -12.40 15.83
C ASP A 49 -20.53 -12.47 14.48
N GLU A 50 -19.84 -12.76 13.40
CA GLU A 50 -20.37 -12.82 12.02
C GLU A 50 -20.17 -14.22 11.42
N ASN A 51 -21.00 -14.56 10.45
CA ASN A 51 -20.84 -15.82 9.70
C ASN A 51 -19.58 -15.72 8.82
N VAL A 52 -18.88 -16.84 8.66
CA VAL A 52 -17.72 -16.93 7.78
C VAL A 52 -17.86 -18.11 6.83
N GLU A 53 -17.28 -17.99 5.66
CA GLU A 53 -17.22 -19.08 4.69
C GLU A 53 -15.96 -19.92 4.90
N LEU A 54 -16.08 -21.23 4.77
CA LEU A 54 -14.94 -22.15 4.75
C LEU A 54 -14.74 -22.64 3.31
N HIS A 55 -13.58 -22.40 2.77
CA HIS A 55 -13.18 -22.84 1.44
C HIS A 55 -12.06 -23.87 1.49
N TRP A 56 -12.13 -24.87 0.64
CA TRP A 56 -11.03 -25.76 0.36
C TRP A 56 -10.19 -25.24 -0.81
N LEU A 57 -8.87 -25.35 -0.69
CA LEU A 57 -7.92 -24.96 -1.74
C LEU A 57 -7.31 -26.24 -2.35
N SER A 58 -7.54 -26.46 -3.63
CA SER A 58 -6.93 -27.56 -4.35
C SER A 58 -5.43 -27.39 -4.55
N PRO A 59 -4.66 -28.46 -4.75
CA PRO A 59 -3.23 -28.35 -5.09
C PRO A 59 -2.96 -27.60 -6.39
N THR A 60 -3.96 -27.47 -7.28
CA THR A 60 -3.88 -26.72 -8.54
C THR A 60 -4.28 -25.25 -8.39
N GLY A 61 -4.69 -24.82 -7.18
CA GLY A 61 -5.07 -23.44 -6.89
C GLY A 61 -6.57 -23.12 -7.09
N GLU A 62 -7.38 -24.11 -7.43
CA GLU A 62 -8.84 -23.95 -7.49
C GLU A 62 -9.44 -23.95 -6.08
N THR A 63 -10.51 -23.17 -5.87
CA THR A 63 -11.18 -23.05 -4.57
C THR A 63 -12.60 -23.62 -4.65
N ALA A 64 -13.05 -24.27 -3.57
CA ALA A 64 -14.42 -24.76 -3.43
C ALA A 64 -14.99 -24.38 -2.06
N LEU A 65 -16.19 -23.77 -2.05
CA LEU A 65 -16.92 -23.47 -0.82
C LEU A 65 -17.36 -24.78 -0.17
N MET A 66 -16.93 -25.01 1.07
CA MET A 66 -17.28 -26.18 1.86
C MET A 66 -18.52 -25.96 2.72
N GLY A 67 -18.76 -24.74 3.14
CA GLY A 67 -19.92 -24.34 3.94
C GLY A 67 -19.74 -23.00 4.60
N ILE A 68 -20.82 -22.52 5.22
CA ILE A 68 -20.85 -21.31 6.03
C ILE A 68 -20.81 -21.72 7.50
N ILE A 69 -19.87 -21.18 8.28
CA ILE A 69 -19.75 -21.38 9.71
C ILE A 69 -20.42 -20.20 10.42
N ALA A 70 -21.55 -20.45 11.06
CA ALA A 70 -22.25 -19.42 11.79
C ALA A 70 -21.38 -18.83 12.92
N ALA A 71 -21.71 -17.60 13.35
CA ALA A 71 -21.08 -16.97 14.50
C ALA A 71 -21.03 -17.94 15.71
N HIS A 72 -19.88 -18.01 16.38
CA HIS A 72 -19.60 -18.84 17.54
C HIS A 72 -19.89 -20.34 17.37
N SER A 73 -19.80 -20.84 16.13
CA SER A 73 -20.15 -22.20 15.78
C SER A 73 -18.94 -22.99 15.23
N THR A 74 -19.08 -24.32 15.22
CA THR A 74 -18.06 -25.24 14.69
C THR A 74 -18.61 -26.02 13.52
N PHE A 75 -17.82 -26.14 12.47
CA PHE A 75 -18.11 -26.96 11.28
C PHE A 75 -17.09 -28.08 11.15
N GLN A 76 -17.54 -29.29 10.83
CA GLN A 76 -16.67 -30.44 10.68
C GLN A 76 -16.62 -30.89 9.22
N VAL A 77 -15.42 -31.18 8.73
CA VAL A 77 -15.17 -31.66 7.37
C VAL A 77 -14.35 -32.95 7.45
N ASN A 78 -14.77 -33.97 6.75
CA ASN A 78 -13.94 -35.13 6.51
C ASN A 78 -12.99 -34.84 5.34
N THR A 79 -11.70 -34.96 5.57
CA THR A 79 -10.67 -34.51 4.64
C THR A 79 -9.40 -35.38 4.75
N PHE A 80 -8.32 -35.00 4.11
CA PHE A 80 -7.07 -35.78 4.06
C PHE A 80 -5.87 -34.96 4.56
N ASP A 81 -4.82 -35.68 4.91
CA ASP A 81 -3.56 -35.06 5.33
C ASP A 81 -2.99 -34.15 4.22
N GLY A 82 -2.55 -32.98 4.59
CA GLY A 82 -1.99 -31.98 3.65
C GLY A 82 -3.00 -31.07 2.98
N HIS A 83 -4.33 -31.33 3.08
CA HIS A 83 -5.34 -30.44 2.50
C HIS A 83 -5.29 -29.05 3.14
N GLN A 84 -5.50 -28.02 2.31
CA GLN A 84 -5.54 -26.63 2.75
C GLN A 84 -6.96 -26.08 2.70
N PHE A 85 -7.30 -25.30 3.72
CA PHE A 85 -8.56 -24.58 3.82
C PHE A 85 -8.28 -23.13 4.18
N TYR A 86 -9.22 -22.26 3.87
CA TYR A 86 -9.21 -20.90 4.39
C TYR A 86 -10.61 -20.46 4.79
N PHE A 87 -10.65 -19.64 5.85
CA PHE A 87 -11.85 -18.92 6.23
C PHE A 87 -11.90 -17.63 5.41
N ALA A 88 -13.08 -17.28 4.90
CA ALA A 88 -13.33 -16.02 4.21
C ALA A 88 -14.51 -15.27 4.83
N ASP A 89 -14.53 -13.96 4.70
CA ASP A 89 -15.70 -13.15 5.06
C ASP A 89 -16.75 -13.15 3.93
N GLU A 90 -17.84 -12.41 4.14
CA GLU A 90 -18.93 -12.27 3.16
C GLU A 90 -18.49 -11.60 1.84
N ASP A 91 -17.36 -10.90 1.83
CA ASP A 91 -16.74 -10.26 0.66
C ASP A 91 -15.72 -11.19 -0.04
N GLN A 92 -15.62 -12.45 0.35
CA GLN A 92 -14.67 -13.45 -0.16
C GLN A 92 -13.20 -13.10 0.16
N GLU A 93 -12.93 -12.23 1.14
CA GLU A 93 -11.57 -11.95 1.59
C GLU A 93 -11.08 -13.04 2.54
N GLU A 94 -9.88 -13.55 2.28
CA GLU A 94 -9.27 -14.58 3.12
C GLU A 94 -8.94 -14.02 4.51
N LEU A 95 -9.53 -14.62 5.54
CA LEU A 95 -9.31 -14.23 6.94
C LEU A 95 -8.19 -15.04 7.61
N MET A 96 -8.15 -16.35 7.32
CA MET A 96 -7.13 -17.25 7.88
C MET A 96 -7.00 -18.49 6.99
N ARG A 97 -5.78 -18.91 6.71
CA ARG A 97 -5.47 -20.14 6.00
C ARG A 97 -4.90 -21.19 6.94
N VAL A 98 -5.32 -22.42 6.76
CA VAL A 98 -4.88 -23.56 7.58
C VAL A 98 -4.54 -24.77 6.71
N LYS A 99 -3.64 -25.61 7.20
CA LYS A 99 -3.30 -26.89 6.58
C LYS A 99 -3.63 -28.01 7.55
N VAL A 100 -4.48 -28.91 7.13
CA VAL A 100 -4.87 -30.09 7.92
C VAL A 100 -3.71 -31.09 7.95
N SER A 101 -3.45 -31.64 9.12
CA SER A 101 -2.53 -32.75 9.30
C SER A 101 -3.05 -33.68 10.41
N ARG A 102 -2.55 -34.89 10.50
CA ARG A 102 -2.89 -35.80 11.59
C ARG A 102 -2.57 -35.24 12.99
N ALA A 103 -1.60 -34.29 13.08
CA ALA A 103 -1.24 -33.60 14.29
C ALA A 103 -2.07 -32.34 14.56
N SER A 104 -2.74 -31.79 13.52
CA SER A 104 -3.52 -30.55 13.58
C SER A 104 -4.84 -30.73 12.87
N ILE A 105 -5.88 -31.04 13.65
CA ILE A 105 -7.24 -31.36 13.17
C ILE A 105 -8.30 -30.37 13.67
N ALA A 106 -7.95 -29.45 14.53
CA ALA A 106 -8.86 -28.42 15.05
C ALA A 106 -8.25 -27.04 14.81
N PHE A 107 -9.03 -26.18 14.18
CA PHE A 107 -8.65 -24.83 13.79
C PHE A 107 -9.69 -23.85 14.31
N VAL A 108 -9.24 -22.77 14.91
CA VAL A 108 -10.09 -21.74 15.48
C VAL A 108 -9.78 -20.44 14.74
N LEU A 109 -10.78 -19.87 14.06
CA LEU A 109 -10.73 -18.48 13.65
C LEU A 109 -11.05 -17.64 14.87
N PRO A 110 -10.08 -16.89 15.42
CA PRO A 110 -10.31 -16.12 16.64
C PRO A 110 -11.36 -15.05 16.42
N ALA A 111 -11.99 -14.63 17.51
CA ALA A 111 -12.84 -13.45 17.51
C ALA A 111 -12.12 -12.30 16.81
N ALA A 112 -12.84 -11.53 16.01
CA ALA A 112 -12.29 -10.31 15.46
C ALA A 112 -11.70 -9.50 16.62
N PRO A 113 -10.48 -8.93 16.48
CA PRO A 113 -9.97 -8.05 17.50
C PRO A 113 -11.06 -7.03 17.77
N SER A 114 -11.54 -6.98 19.01
CA SER A 114 -12.56 -6.01 19.41
C SER A 114 -12.04 -4.66 18.95
N LEU A 115 -12.88 -3.91 18.25
CA LEU A 115 -12.60 -2.50 17.99
C LEU A 115 -12.13 -1.92 19.32
N PRO A 116 -11.01 -1.20 19.37
CA PRO A 116 -10.69 -0.46 20.57
C PRO A 116 -11.96 0.33 20.91
N ALA A 117 -12.50 0.15 22.11
CA ALA A 117 -13.73 0.79 22.55
C ALA A 117 -13.66 2.30 22.32
N HIS A 118 -12.46 2.82 22.12
CA HIS A 118 -12.12 4.20 21.83
C HIS A 118 -10.72 4.25 21.21
N VAL A 119 -10.59 4.96 20.07
CA VAL A 119 -9.30 5.26 19.46
C VAL A 119 -8.58 6.28 20.34
N LYS A 120 -7.45 5.90 20.92
CA LYS A 120 -6.66 6.77 21.81
C LYS A 120 -6.10 7.96 21.03
N ASP A 121 -6.56 9.14 21.38
CA ASP A 121 -6.11 10.38 20.75
C ASP A 121 -5.75 11.47 21.78
N ALA A 122 -5.49 12.69 21.30
CA ALA A 122 -5.12 13.81 22.17
C ALA A 122 -6.15 14.13 23.24
N SER A 123 -7.43 13.82 23.04
CA SER A 123 -8.49 14.12 24.01
C SER A 123 -8.44 13.25 25.26
N ASP A 124 -7.72 12.13 25.21
CA ASP A 124 -7.53 11.22 26.36
C ASP A 124 -6.52 11.74 27.39
N TYR A 125 -5.85 12.86 27.10
CA TYR A 125 -4.75 13.38 27.91
C TYR A 125 -5.01 14.82 28.32
N THR A 126 -4.51 15.23 29.49
CA THR A 126 -4.60 16.64 29.88
C THR A 126 -3.66 17.52 29.03
N PRO A 127 -3.99 18.80 28.77
CA PRO A 127 -3.09 19.69 28.04
C PRO A 127 -1.69 19.83 28.68
N GLN A 128 -1.60 19.69 30.01
CA GLN A 128 -0.33 19.75 30.75
C GLN A 128 0.51 18.51 30.50
N ASP A 129 -0.11 17.33 30.48
CA ASP A 129 0.59 16.06 30.19
C ASP A 129 1.10 16.07 28.75
N LEU A 130 0.27 16.48 27.79
CA LEU A 130 0.65 16.60 26.39
C LEU A 130 1.81 17.58 26.20
N SER A 131 1.79 18.73 26.90
CA SER A 131 2.88 19.73 26.83
C SER A 131 4.19 19.13 27.31
N ARG A 132 4.20 18.46 28.48
CA ARG A 132 5.40 17.81 29.05
C ARG A 132 5.96 16.72 28.14
N MET A 133 5.07 15.88 27.58
CA MET A 133 5.46 14.80 26.68
C MET A 133 5.99 15.35 25.34
N ARG A 134 5.39 16.43 24.85
CA ARG A 134 5.81 17.14 23.63
C ARG A 134 7.20 17.74 23.76
N GLU A 135 7.53 18.37 24.88
CA GLU A 135 8.88 18.88 25.13
C GLU A 135 9.93 17.78 25.11
N LYS A 136 9.64 16.65 25.76
CA LYS A 136 10.53 15.48 25.75
C LYS A 136 10.71 14.92 24.33
N TYR A 137 9.63 14.82 23.58
CA TYR A 137 9.62 14.34 22.21
C TYR A 137 10.43 15.25 21.27
N LEU A 138 10.23 16.57 21.34
CA LEU A 138 10.94 17.53 20.48
C LEU A 138 12.46 17.50 20.71
N ARG A 139 12.91 17.28 21.97
CA ARG A 139 14.33 17.08 22.27
C ARG A 139 14.89 15.82 21.58
N GLN A 140 14.13 14.74 21.54
CA GLN A 140 14.51 13.48 20.88
C GLN A 140 14.48 13.61 19.35
N GLN A 141 13.46 14.26 18.81
CA GLN A 141 13.24 14.44 17.37
C GLN A 141 14.36 15.25 16.71
N LYS A 142 14.87 16.29 17.38
CA LYS A 142 15.99 17.10 16.86
C LYS A 142 17.23 16.27 16.53
N ASN A 143 17.43 15.17 17.26
CA ASN A 143 18.56 14.25 17.02
C ASN A 143 18.24 13.22 15.91
N GLN A 144 16.96 12.88 15.71
CA GLN A 144 16.53 11.89 14.71
C GLN A 144 16.36 12.50 13.31
N MET A 145 15.85 13.72 13.19
CA MET A 145 15.59 14.37 11.89
C MET A 145 16.85 14.56 11.05
N GLY A 146 18.02 14.72 11.69
CA GLY A 146 19.30 14.82 10.98
C GLY A 146 19.71 13.54 10.25
N SER A 147 19.23 12.37 10.67
CA SER A 147 19.58 11.08 10.08
C SER A 147 18.64 10.63 8.94
N PHE A 148 17.41 11.16 8.87
CA PHE A 148 16.43 10.75 7.85
C PHE A 148 16.71 11.28 6.44
N GLY A 149 17.48 12.37 6.31
CA GLY A 149 17.62 13.11 5.06
C GLY A 149 18.60 12.53 4.04
N THR A 150 19.37 11.52 4.38
CA THR A 150 20.51 11.05 3.58
C THR A 150 20.22 9.87 2.66
N ALA A 151 19.08 9.17 2.82
CA ALA A 151 18.70 8.08 1.92
C ALA A 151 18.39 8.62 0.51
N PHE A 152 18.83 7.92 -0.52
CA PHE A 152 18.56 8.24 -1.91
C PHE A 152 18.37 6.97 -2.74
N PRO A 153 17.62 7.05 -3.87
CA PRO A 153 17.39 5.91 -4.74
C PRO A 153 18.65 5.60 -5.55
N VAL A 154 19.00 4.33 -5.64
CA VAL A 154 20.14 3.88 -6.44
C VAL A 154 19.76 2.74 -7.36
N LYS A 155 20.35 2.73 -8.55
CA LYS A 155 20.22 1.69 -9.55
C LYS A 155 21.56 1.02 -9.78
N PHE A 156 21.56 -0.31 -9.74
CA PHE A 156 22.72 -1.15 -10.04
C PHE A 156 22.48 -1.88 -11.36
N ARG A 157 23.31 -1.63 -12.35
CA ARG A 157 23.19 -2.23 -13.68
C ARG A 157 24.32 -3.21 -13.95
N ASN A 158 23.96 -4.40 -14.41
CA ASN A 158 24.90 -5.42 -14.84
C ASN A 158 25.12 -5.34 -16.36
N LEU A 159 26.28 -4.89 -16.80
CA LEU A 159 26.70 -4.90 -18.21
C LEU A 159 27.60 -6.09 -18.57
N ALA A 160 27.98 -6.95 -17.63
CA ALA A 160 28.70 -8.19 -17.91
C ALA A 160 27.84 -9.19 -18.69
N GLY A 161 28.52 -10.13 -19.37
CA GLY A 161 27.85 -11.19 -20.15
C GLY A 161 27.25 -12.33 -19.30
N ARG A 162 27.32 -12.25 -17.99
CA ARG A 162 26.83 -13.26 -17.06
C ARG A 162 25.97 -12.66 -15.94
N THR A 163 25.14 -13.50 -15.32
CA THR A 163 24.33 -13.10 -14.17
C THR A 163 25.21 -12.88 -12.94
N MET A 164 25.05 -11.75 -12.30
CA MET A 164 25.75 -11.37 -11.07
C MET A 164 24.78 -11.31 -9.90
N GLU A 165 25.30 -11.48 -8.69
CA GLU A 165 24.57 -11.22 -7.44
C GLU A 165 25.08 -9.92 -6.82
N LEU A 166 24.16 -9.12 -6.29
CA LEU A 166 24.43 -7.89 -5.59
C LEU A 166 24.27 -8.10 -4.09
N PHE A 167 25.31 -7.81 -3.32
CA PHE A 167 25.31 -7.92 -1.86
C PHE A 167 25.52 -6.54 -1.23
N TYR A 168 24.82 -6.27 -0.14
CA TYR A 168 25.13 -5.17 0.76
C TYR A 168 26.22 -5.62 1.74
N ARG A 169 27.33 -4.89 1.79
CA ARG A 169 28.49 -5.25 2.60
C ARG A 169 28.33 -4.76 4.04
N ARG A 170 27.88 -5.65 4.93
CA ARG A 170 27.94 -5.45 6.38
C ARG A 170 29.21 -6.03 6.99
N ASP A 171 29.67 -7.12 6.43
CA ASP A 171 30.82 -7.93 6.83
C ASP A 171 31.52 -8.47 5.57
N ASP A 172 32.38 -9.43 5.73
CA ASP A 172 33.14 -10.04 4.63
C ASP A 172 32.26 -10.87 3.68
N VAL A 173 31.17 -11.47 4.15
CA VAL A 173 30.23 -12.23 3.30
C VAL A 173 29.20 -11.32 2.67
N GLY A 174 28.63 -10.40 3.44
CA GLY A 174 27.59 -9.50 3.02
C GLY A 174 26.20 -10.14 2.97
N GLU A 175 25.19 -9.31 2.74
CA GLU A 175 23.77 -9.70 2.64
C GLU A 175 23.29 -9.56 1.20
N ARG A 176 22.84 -10.67 0.58
CA ARG A 176 22.36 -10.66 -0.81
C ARG A 176 21.10 -9.82 -0.97
N GLN A 177 21.16 -8.84 -1.85
CA GLN A 177 20.07 -7.92 -2.16
C GLN A 177 19.33 -8.28 -3.45
N ALA A 178 20.07 -8.74 -4.47
CA ALA A 178 19.47 -9.04 -5.78
C ALA A 178 20.31 -10.03 -6.60
N ILE A 179 19.64 -10.63 -7.57
CA ILE A 179 20.25 -11.35 -8.69
C ILE A 179 19.99 -10.52 -9.94
N VAL A 180 21.04 -10.12 -10.66
CA VAL A 180 20.96 -9.21 -11.79
C VAL A 180 21.50 -9.88 -13.05
N ALA A 181 20.60 -10.17 -14.01
CA ALA A 181 20.95 -10.79 -15.29
C ALA A 181 21.73 -9.80 -16.21
N PRO A 182 22.38 -10.29 -17.27
CA PRO A 182 23.06 -9.45 -18.25
C PRO A 182 22.12 -8.37 -18.85
N GLY A 183 22.53 -7.10 -18.79
CA GLY A 183 21.76 -5.96 -19.29
C GLY A 183 20.60 -5.52 -18.39
N GLU A 184 20.30 -6.27 -17.32
CA GLU A 184 19.25 -5.92 -16.35
C GLU A 184 19.80 -5.05 -15.22
N ASP A 185 18.86 -4.52 -14.42
CA ASP A 185 19.19 -3.70 -13.26
C ASP A 185 18.37 -4.08 -12.02
N SER A 186 18.89 -3.65 -10.87
CA SER A 186 18.21 -3.69 -9.57
C SER A 186 18.20 -2.31 -8.96
N THR A 187 17.15 -1.99 -8.22
CA THR A 187 16.97 -0.67 -7.58
C THR A 187 16.70 -0.84 -6.10
N THR A 188 17.25 0.07 -5.29
CA THR A 188 17.00 0.14 -3.85
C THR A 188 17.17 1.57 -3.36
N ASN A 189 16.77 1.86 -2.12
CA ASN A 189 17.19 3.06 -1.41
C ASN A 189 18.45 2.75 -0.59
N SER A 190 19.39 3.67 -0.57
CA SER A 190 20.66 3.53 0.15
C SER A 190 21.11 4.83 0.77
N TYR A 191 22.22 4.80 1.46
CA TYR A 191 22.80 5.96 2.16
C TYR A 191 24.23 6.19 1.66
N PRO A 192 24.74 7.43 1.75
CA PRO A 192 26.15 7.69 1.47
C PRO A 192 27.05 6.76 2.29
N THR A 193 28.17 6.38 1.73
CA THR A 193 29.17 5.47 2.31
C THR A 193 28.78 3.98 2.39
N HIS A 194 27.52 3.60 2.14
CA HIS A 194 27.17 2.20 1.99
C HIS A 194 27.98 1.55 0.86
N VAL A 195 28.38 0.32 1.06
CA VAL A 195 29.17 -0.43 0.08
C VAL A 195 28.37 -1.63 -0.40
N PHE A 196 28.32 -1.80 -1.71
CA PHE A 196 27.75 -2.99 -2.36
C PHE A 196 28.83 -3.74 -3.12
N CYS A 197 28.68 -5.07 -3.17
CA CYS A 197 29.61 -5.97 -3.82
C CYS A 197 28.91 -6.67 -4.98
N TRP A 198 29.56 -6.70 -6.14
CA TRP A 198 29.17 -7.56 -7.25
C TRP A 198 29.89 -8.90 -7.13
N VAL A 199 29.13 -9.98 -7.03
CA VAL A 199 29.60 -11.34 -6.77
C VAL A 199 29.13 -12.26 -7.88
N GLU A 200 29.91 -13.27 -8.26
CA GLU A 200 29.46 -14.30 -9.20
C GLU A 200 28.31 -15.10 -8.60
N ARG A 201 27.35 -15.48 -9.45
CA ARG A 201 26.16 -16.20 -9.00
C ARG A 201 26.54 -17.52 -8.32
N GLY A 202 26.05 -17.68 -7.06
CA GLY A 202 26.28 -18.89 -6.27
C GLY A 202 27.61 -18.95 -5.55
N ASP A 203 28.39 -17.88 -5.55
CA ASP A 203 29.63 -17.81 -4.78
C ASP A 203 29.33 -17.59 -3.30
N ALA A 204 29.56 -18.64 -2.49
CA ALA A 204 29.29 -18.63 -1.06
C ALA A 204 30.20 -17.70 -0.24
N ALA A 205 31.37 -17.28 -0.82
CA ALA A 205 32.27 -16.35 -0.18
C ALA A 205 31.74 -14.90 -0.18
N GLY A 206 30.69 -14.62 -0.96
CA GLY A 206 30.03 -13.30 -0.99
C GLY A 206 31.02 -12.18 -1.30
N CYS A 207 30.94 -11.10 -0.51
CA CYS A 207 31.78 -9.90 -0.68
C CYS A 207 33.29 -10.17 -0.55
N SER A 208 33.73 -11.25 0.10
CA SER A 208 35.17 -11.63 0.15
C SER A 208 35.74 -11.98 -1.22
N ASN A 209 34.89 -12.44 -2.15
CA ASN A 209 35.26 -12.75 -3.53
C ASN A 209 34.61 -11.80 -4.56
N ALA A 210 34.39 -10.56 -4.15
CA ALA A 210 33.75 -9.56 -5.00
C ALA A 210 34.52 -9.30 -6.30
N LYS A 211 33.81 -9.24 -7.41
CA LYS A 211 34.35 -8.87 -8.72
C LYS A 211 34.31 -7.36 -8.97
N GLY A 212 33.56 -6.64 -8.15
CA GLY A 212 33.49 -5.19 -8.17
C GLY A 212 32.85 -4.66 -6.88
N LEU A 213 33.18 -3.44 -6.52
CA LEU A 213 32.64 -2.71 -5.38
C LEU A 213 31.97 -1.43 -5.87
N ALA A 214 30.89 -1.06 -5.21
CA ALA A 214 30.20 0.21 -5.42
C ALA A 214 30.00 0.89 -4.06
N THR A 215 30.72 1.97 -3.82
CA THR A 215 30.52 2.83 -2.64
C THR A 215 29.52 3.91 -3.01
N MET A 216 28.47 4.05 -2.20
CA MET A 216 27.41 5.02 -2.45
C MET A 216 27.89 6.44 -2.19
N GLU A 217 27.70 7.31 -3.17
CA GLU A 217 28.04 8.73 -3.15
C GLU A 217 26.80 9.57 -3.38
N GLU A 218 26.71 10.74 -2.74
CA GLU A 218 25.64 11.69 -3.01
C GLU A 218 25.65 12.07 -4.49
N ASP A 219 24.45 12.24 -5.07
CA ASP A 219 24.25 12.62 -6.48
C ASP A 219 24.67 11.57 -7.52
N VAL A 220 25.04 10.35 -7.10
CA VAL A 220 25.29 9.22 -7.99
C VAL A 220 24.15 8.21 -7.88
N TYR A 221 23.28 8.19 -8.88
CA TYR A 221 22.04 7.39 -8.87
C TYR A 221 22.14 6.08 -9.65
N THR A 222 23.25 5.83 -10.38
CA THR A 222 23.44 4.60 -11.14
C THR A 222 24.87 4.08 -10.99
N TYR A 223 25.01 2.84 -10.55
CA TYR A 223 26.26 2.10 -10.43
C TYR A 223 26.28 0.94 -11.40
N VAL A 224 27.38 0.75 -12.09
CA VAL A 224 27.49 -0.20 -13.19
C VAL A 224 28.61 -1.20 -12.91
N PHE A 225 28.33 -2.48 -13.17
CA PHE A 225 29.33 -3.51 -13.27
C PHE A 225 29.53 -3.87 -14.75
N ASP A 226 30.74 -3.68 -15.26
CA ASP A 226 31.15 -4.04 -16.62
C ASP A 226 32.54 -4.63 -16.60
N ASP A 227 32.66 -5.90 -16.93
CA ASP A 227 33.96 -6.62 -17.03
C ASP A 227 34.43 -6.82 -18.48
N GLY A 228 33.78 -6.14 -19.42
CA GLY A 228 34.08 -6.25 -20.83
C GLY A 228 33.45 -7.44 -21.56
N THR A 229 32.79 -8.37 -20.85
CA THR A 229 32.20 -9.58 -21.45
C THR A 229 30.81 -9.41 -22.01
N GLY A 230 30.11 -8.32 -21.66
CA GLY A 230 28.74 -8.08 -22.06
C GLY A 230 28.52 -7.69 -23.50
N SER A 231 27.25 -7.62 -23.94
CA SER A 231 26.91 -7.28 -25.31
C SER A 231 27.13 -5.80 -25.64
N ALA A 232 27.47 -5.51 -26.90
CA ALA A 232 27.54 -4.13 -27.40
C ALA A 232 26.18 -3.41 -27.30
N ALA A 233 25.05 -4.13 -27.43
CA ALA A 233 23.72 -3.59 -27.32
C ALA A 233 23.43 -3.08 -25.89
N HIS A 234 23.81 -3.82 -24.84
CA HIS A 234 23.64 -3.40 -23.44
C HIS A 234 24.48 -2.15 -23.13
N ARG A 235 25.73 -2.09 -23.60
CA ARG A 235 26.57 -0.89 -23.43
C ARG A 235 26.03 0.31 -24.19
N SER A 236 25.51 0.12 -25.41
CA SER A 236 24.91 1.19 -26.20
C SER A 236 23.65 1.73 -25.51
N SER A 237 22.81 0.86 -24.97
CA SER A 237 21.63 1.25 -24.19
C SER A 237 22.00 2.08 -22.97
N TYR A 238 23.01 1.64 -22.23
CA TYR A 238 23.48 2.41 -21.06
C TYR A 238 24.10 3.75 -21.45
N ALA A 239 24.87 3.79 -22.55
CA ALA A 239 25.44 5.04 -23.04
C ALA A 239 24.35 6.04 -23.47
N ALA A 240 23.24 5.56 -24.05
CA ALA A 240 22.08 6.40 -24.36
C ALA A 240 21.41 6.95 -23.10
N GLU A 241 21.22 6.12 -22.08
CA GLU A 241 20.68 6.54 -20.79
C GLU A 241 21.58 7.59 -20.11
N ARG A 242 22.88 7.39 -20.12
CA ARG A 242 23.83 8.35 -19.55
C ARG A 242 23.76 9.70 -20.25
N ARG A 243 23.72 9.70 -21.61
CA ARG A 243 23.55 10.95 -22.38
C ARG A 243 22.26 11.66 -22.01
N PHE A 244 21.13 10.95 -21.93
CA PHE A 244 19.85 11.52 -21.51
C PHE A 244 19.95 12.18 -20.13
N ASN A 245 20.58 11.53 -19.13
CA ASN A 245 20.75 12.07 -17.79
C ASN A 245 21.65 13.33 -17.78
N GLU A 246 22.73 13.34 -18.56
CA GLU A 246 23.62 14.48 -18.73
C GLU A 246 22.88 15.66 -19.39
N GLU A 247 22.16 15.43 -20.47
CA GLU A 247 21.34 16.44 -21.18
C GLU A 247 20.25 17.00 -20.27
N TYR A 248 19.58 16.14 -19.54
CA TYR A 248 18.55 16.56 -18.57
C TYR A 248 19.13 17.46 -17.49
N ARG A 249 20.25 17.05 -16.89
CA ARG A 249 20.95 17.83 -15.86
C ARG A 249 21.42 19.20 -16.40
N ASN A 250 21.99 19.22 -17.60
CA ASN A 250 22.46 20.46 -18.24
C ASN A 250 21.32 21.44 -18.51
N ARG A 251 20.13 20.92 -18.87
CA ARG A 251 18.95 21.72 -19.17
C ARG A 251 18.23 22.22 -17.93
N THR A 252 18.15 21.39 -16.88
CA THR A 252 17.25 21.65 -15.73
C THR A 252 17.98 21.95 -14.43
N GLY A 253 19.29 21.70 -14.35
CA GLY A 253 20.09 21.73 -13.12
C GLY A 253 19.77 20.60 -12.14
N ARG A 254 18.91 19.64 -12.51
CA ARG A 254 18.44 18.54 -11.65
C ARG A 254 18.92 17.19 -12.15
N PHE A 255 19.04 16.22 -11.25
CA PHE A 255 19.26 14.84 -11.62
C PHE A 255 17.96 14.18 -12.05
N TRP A 256 18.04 13.27 -13.04
CA TRP A 256 16.95 12.36 -13.34
C TRP A 256 17.00 11.20 -12.35
N VAL A 257 16.07 11.17 -11.40
CA VAL A 257 16.03 10.16 -10.33
C VAL A 257 15.00 9.05 -10.57
N SER A 258 14.14 9.24 -11.54
CA SER A 258 13.17 8.24 -12.03
C SER A 258 13.90 7.19 -12.86
N PHE A 259 14.53 6.22 -12.35
CA PHE A 259 15.39 5.21 -12.98
C PHE A 259 15.23 4.97 -14.50
N TYR A 260 14.07 5.27 -15.06
CA TYR A 260 13.72 5.17 -16.48
C TYR A 260 13.07 6.45 -16.97
N PRO A 261 13.29 6.85 -18.25
CA PRO A 261 12.55 7.95 -18.86
C PRO A 261 11.05 7.70 -18.76
N ARG A 262 10.30 8.74 -18.41
CA ARG A 262 8.84 8.71 -18.28
C ARG A 262 8.24 9.86 -19.07
N GLU A 263 7.05 9.64 -19.62
CA GLU A 263 6.24 10.73 -20.15
C GLU A 263 5.76 11.65 -19.01
N PRO A 264 5.65 12.95 -19.27
CA PRO A 264 5.01 13.87 -18.35
C PRO A 264 3.63 13.38 -17.90
N PRO A 265 3.27 13.51 -16.61
CA PRO A 265 1.96 13.10 -16.13
C PRO A 265 0.84 13.83 -16.87
N ALA A 266 -0.15 13.07 -17.38
CA ALA A 266 -1.29 13.63 -18.08
C ALA A 266 -2.40 14.12 -17.14
N LEU A 267 -2.37 13.74 -15.87
CA LEU A 267 -3.32 14.17 -14.85
C LEU A 267 -3.00 15.57 -14.36
N PHE A 268 -4.03 16.26 -13.87
CA PHE A 268 -3.92 17.62 -13.36
C PHE A 268 -2.94 17.69 -12.17
N MET A 269 -2.28 18.85 -12.01
CA MET A 269 -1.41 19.18 -10.89
C MET A 269 -1.73 20.59 -10.41
N TRP A 270 -2.01 20.76 -9.11
CA TRP A 270 -2.12 22.06 -8.47
C TRP A 270 -0.75 22.74 -8.43
N ARG A 271 -0.66 24.00 -8.89
CA ARG A 271 0.59 24.73 -9.02
C ARG A 271 0.57 25.93 -8.09
N ALA A 272 1.01 25.72 -6.84
CA ALA A 272 1.28 26.81 -5.94
C ALA A 272 2.68 27.39 -6.20
N GLU A 273 2.81 28.71 -6.13
CA GLU A 273 4.06 29.45 -6.32
C GLU A 273 4.72 29.81 -4.99
N ARG A 274 3.95 29.80 -3.89
CA ARG A 274 4.44 30.12 -2.55
C ARG A 274 3.74 29.32 -1.48
N VAL A 275 4.43 29.06 -0.38
CA VAL A 275 3.84 28.48 0.83
C VAL A 275 2.72 29.39 1.34
N GLY A 276 1.63 28.81 1.81
CA GLY A 276 0.43 29.50 2.26
C GLY A 276 -0.54 29.91 1.14
N GLN A 277 -0.21 29.71 -0.14
CA GLN A 277 -1.18 29.93 -1.23
C GLN A 277 -2.30 28.89 -1.15
N THR A 278 -3.54 29.35 -1.38
CA THR A 278 -4.73 28.54 -1.27
C THR A 278 -5.49 28.41 -2.60
N PHE A 279 -6.20 27.29 -2.74
CA PHE A 279 -7.11 27.01 -3.86
C PHE A 279 -8.42 26.46 -3.29
N ALA A 280 -9.53 27.06 -3.67
CA ALA A 280 -10.86 26.62 -3.26
C ALA A 280 -11.43 25.60 -4.26
N VAL A 281 -11.94 24.49 -3.77
CA VAL A 281 -12.61 23.46 -4.57
C VAL A 281 -13.99 23.20 -4.01
N THR A 282 -15.01 23.40 -4.82
CA THR A 282 -16.41 23.09 -4.46
C THR A 282 -16.81 21.76 -5.07
N THR A 283 -17.41 20.89 -4.25
CA THR A 283 -17.86 19.55 -4.61
C THR A 283 -19.34 19.34 -4.24
N PRO A 284 -20.13 18.62 -5.06
CA PRO A 284 -21.44 18.15 -4.68
C PRO A 284 -21.38 16.95 -3.72
N HIS A 285 -20.22 16.35 -3.53
CA HIS A 285 -20.01 15.17 -2.69
C HIS A 285 -19.70 15.60 -1.24
N ALA A 286 -20.73 16.16 -0.58
CA ALA A 286 -20.65 16.67 0.77
C ALA A 286 -20.41 15.54 1.81
N HIS A 287 -20.06 15.91 3.03
CA HIS A 287 -19.84 15.00 4.13
C HIS A 287 -21.08 14.17 4.48
N HIS A 288 -20.87 12.90 4.82
CA HIS A 288 -21.84 12.17 5.63
C HIS A 288 -21.70 12.65 7.07
N VAL A 289 -22.77 13.20 7.63
CA VAL A 289 -22.76 13.82 8.98
C VAL A 289 -23.33 12.92 10.06
N CYS A 290 -23.93 11.79 9.69
CA CYS A 290 -24.43 10.80 10.64
C CYS A 290 -24.16 9.37 10.15
N VAL A 291 -24.03 8.47 11.13
CA VAL A 291 -23.94 7.03 10.93
C VAL A 291 -25.04 6.41 11.77
N PRO A 292 -26.04 5.73 11.19
CA PRO A 292 -27.10 5.11 11.97
C PRO A 292 -26.49 4.16 13.02
N PRO A 293 -26.96 4.20 14.29
CA PRO A 293 -26.55 3.24 15.29
C PRO A 293 -26.78 1.80 14.82
N GLY A 294 -25.78 0.92 14.98
CA GLY A 294 -25.88 -0.47 14.55
C GLY A 294 -25.87 -0.67 13.04
N ALA A 295 -25.49 0.34 12.26
CA ALA A 295 -25.30 0.18 10.82
C ALA A 295 -24.27 -0.92 10.57
N PRO A 296 -24.57 -1.91 9.69
CA PRO A 296 -23.63 -2.96 9.32
C PRO A 296 -22.40 -2.36 8.66
N SER A 297 -21.30 -3.12 8.62
CA SER A 297 -20.06 -2.72 7.91
C SER A 297 -20.34 -2.41 6.44
N SER A 298 -21.26 -3.16 5.80
CA SER A 298 -21.86 -2.82 4.51
C SER A 298 -23.09 -1.94 4.75
N TRP A 299 -22.99 -0.66 4.42
CA TRP A 299 -24.15 0.24 4.55
C TRP A 299 -25.14 0.02 3.42
N ALA A 300 -26.40 -0.16 3.76
CA ALA A 300 -27.46 -0.05 2.76
C ALA A 300 -27.49 1.40 2.24
N ASP A 301 -27.44 1.60 0.92
CA ASP A 301 -27.45 2.92 0.26
C ASP A 301 -28.56 3.85 0.78
N ALA A 302 -29.72 3.30 1.14
CA ALA A 302 -30.84 4.06 1.67
C ALA A 302 -30.54 4.69 3.04
N ALA A 303 -29.85 3.98 3.94
CA ALA A 303 -29.47 4.50 5.26
C ALA A 303 -28.40 5.60 5.14
N VAL A 304 -27.45 5.43 4.22
CA VAL A 304 -26.43 6.44 3.94
C VAL A 304 -27.06 7.71 3.35
N ARG A 305 -27.99 7.59 2.40
CA ARG A 305 -28.68 8.75 1.80
C ARG A 305 -29.51 9.53 2.81
N ALA A 306 -30.11 8.86 3.78
CA ALA A 306 -30.86 9.53 4.85
C ALA A 306 -29.99 10.40 5.75
N CYS A 307 -28.68 10.08 5.82
CA CYS A 307 -27.70 10.78 6.65
C CYS A 307 -26.81 11.76 5.87
N ALA A 308 -26.83 11.73 4.52
CA ALA A 308 -26.00 12.60 3.70
C ALA A 308 -26.57 14.02 3.65
N PRO A 309 -25.76 15.06 3.85
CA PRO A 309 -26.20 16.43 3.63
C PRO A 309 -26.48 16.68 2.15
N ALA A 310 -27.52 17.45 1.85
CA ALA A 310 -27.89 17.81 0.47
C ALA A 310 -27.07 18.98 -0.11
N ALA A 311 -26.21 19.62 0.68
CA ALA A 311 -25.51 20.84 0.31
C ALA A 311 -24.16 20.57 -0.34
N GLN A 312 -23.77 21.44 -1.26
CA GLN A 312 -22.40 21.50 -1.76
C GLN A 312 -21.44 21.89 -0.63
N GLN A 313 -20.18 21.44 -0.74
CA GLN A 313 -19.14 21.76 0.22
C GLN A 313 -17.91 22.32 -0.51
N THR A 314 -17.23 23.28 0.13
CA THR A 314 -15.99 23.85 -0.40
C THR A 314 -14.84 23.50 0.53
N PHE A 315 -13.75 23.02 -0.06
CA PHE A 315 -12.49 22.73 0.60
C PHE A 315 -11.42 23.68 0.14
N GLU A 316 -10.52 24.03 1.03
CA GLU A 316 -9.37 24.88 0.77
C GLU A 316 -8.10 24.03 0.77
N LEU A 317 -7.38 24.03 -0.36
CA LEU A 317 -6.07 23.40 -0.50
C LEU A 317 -5.02 24.45 -0.17
N ARG A 318 -4.37 24.35 0.98
CA ARG A 318 -3.33 25.29 1.42
C ARG A 318 -1.94 24.70 1.18
N ALA A 319 -1.13 25.35 0.33
CA ALA A 319 0.23 24.94 0.05
C ALA A 319 1.11 24.99 1.30
N VAL A 320 1.74 23.89 1.66
CA VAL A 320 2.67 23.78 2.81
C VAL A 320 4.11 23.60 2.38
N ALA A 321 4.33 23.19 1.12
CA ALA A 321 5.64 23.20 0.47
C ALA A 321 5.48 23.43 -1.03
N VAL A 322 6.50 24.03 -1.64
CA VAL A 322 6.57 24.32 -3.07
C VAL A 322 7.99 24.12 -3.61
N PRO A 323 8.17 23.80 -4.89
CA PRO A 323 9.49 23.82 -5.51
C PRO A 323 10.13 25.24 -5.45
N PRO A 324 11.45 25.36 -5.40
CA PRO A 324 12.45 24.29 -5.52
C PRO A 324 12.85 23.64 -4.18
N THR A 325 12.39 24.15 -3.04
CA THR A 325 12.86 23.76 -1.70
C THR A 325 12.02 22.65 -1.07
N GLY A 326 10.87 22.31 -1.65
CA GLY A 326 9.98 21.24 -1.20
C GLY A 326 9.22 20.58 -2.35
N PRO A 327 8.54 19.48 -2.07
CA PRO A 327 7.60 18.90 -3.02
C PRO A 327 6.40 19.84 -3.19
N ARG A 328 5.58 19.62 -4.23
CA ARG A 328 4.24 20.24 -4.26
C ARG A 328 3.36 19.55 -3.24
N ALA A 329 3.16 20.16 -2.08
CA ALA A 329 2.38 19.59 -0.99
C ALA A 329 1.35 20.60 -0.43
N PHE A 330 0.16 20.07 -0.12
CA PHE A 330 -0.99 20.85 0.37
C PHE A 330 -1.60 20.16 1.58
N VAL A 331 -2.10 20.95 2.51
CA VAL A 331 -2.99 20.50 3.58
C VAL A 331 -4.42 20.90 3.23
N ILE A 332 -5.35 20.01 3.51
CA ILE A 332 -6.79 20.19 3.30
C ILE A 332 -7.46 19.88 4.64
N ASP A 333 -7.91 20.90 5.32
CA ASP A 333 -8.58 20.75 6.61
C ASP A 333 -10.03 20.30 6.41
N GLY A 334 -10.50 19.40 7.28
CA GLY A 334 -11.88 18.94 7.29
C GLY A 334 -12.33 18.21 6.02
N LEU A 335 -11.43 17.52 5.31
CA LEU A 335 -11.79 16.76 4.11
C LEU A 335 -12.75 15.62 4.40
N LEU A 336 -12.67 15.03 5.59
CA LEU A 336 -13.59 14.00 6.08
C LEU A 336 -14.35 14.52 7.30
N SER A 337 -15.62 14.11 7.44
CA SER A 337 -16.38 14.29 8.68
C SER A 337 -15.98 13.26 9.74
N ASP A 338 -16.34 13.53 11.00
CA ASP A 338 -16.17 12.56 12.08
C ASP A 338 -16.89 11.23 11.79
N ALA A 339 -18.10 11.29 11.23
CA ALA A 339 -18.86 10.10 10.87
C ALA A 339 -18.17 9.25 9.80
N GLU A 340 -17.55 9.88 8.80
CA GLU A 340 -16.79 9.21 7.74
C GLU A 340 -15.49 8.60 8.28
N VAL A 341 -14.78 9.32 9.15
CA VAL A 341 -13.60 8.82 9.85
C VAL A 341 -13.94 7.59 10.69
N ASP A 342 -14.97 7.70 11.53
CA ASP A 342 -15.38 6.60 12.40
C ASP A 342 -15.86 5.38 11.59
N HIS A 343 -16.49 5.62 10.41
CA HIS A 343 -16.85 4.56 9.50
C HIS A 343 -15.61 3.84 8.93
N LEU A 344 -14.62 4.57 8.41
CA LEU A 344 -13.39 3.97 7.87
C LEU A 344 -12.64 3.14 8.92
N VAL A 345 -12.51 3.66 10.14
CA VAL A 345 -11.87 2.92 11.25
C VAL A 345 -12.66 1.67 11.58
N ARG A 346 -13.97 1.76 11.69
CA ARG A 346 -14.85 0.64 12.05
C ARG A 346 -14.79 -0.51 11.06
N ILE A 347 -14.82 -0.24 9.73
CA ILE A 347 -14.80 -1.30 8.72
C ILE A 347 -13.41 -1.88 8.47
N GLY A 348 -12.37 -1.17 8.85
CA GLY A 348 -10.99 -1.58 8.58
C GLY A 348 -10.24 -2.11 9.81
N ALA A 349 -10.47 -1.58 11.01
CA ALA A 349 -9.72 -1.97 12.21
C ALA A 349 -9.74 -3.49 12.51
N PRO A 350 -10.86 -4.22 12.32
CA PRO A 350 -10.88 -5.66 12.52
C PRO A 350 -9.98 -6.45 11.57
N LYS A 351 -9.58 -5.85 10.45
CA LYS A 351 -8.84 -6.51 9.36
C LYS A 351 -7.37 -6.10 9.27
N VAL A 352 -6.89 -5.20 10.16
CA VAL A 352 -5.48 -4.79 10.11
C VAL A 352 -4.55 -5.93 10.49
N SER A 353 -3.49 -6.09 9.71
CA SER A 353 -2.42 -7.05 9.94
C SER A 353 -1.07 -6.36 9.84
N ARG A 354 0.00 -7.03 10.28
CA ARG A 354 1.36 -6.49 10.21
C ARG A 354 1.69 -6.04 8.79
N SER A 355 2.12 -4.78 8.65
CA SER A 355 2.48 -4.23 7.35
C SER A 355 3.74 -4.90 6.79
N LEU A 356 3.70 -5.27 5.52
CA LEU A 356 4.85 -5.78 4.78
C LEU A 356 5.50 -4.65 3.95
N THR A 357 6.78 -4.78 3.68
CA THR A 357 7.55 -3.96 2.73
C THR A 357 7.90 -4.78 1.50
N GLY A 358 7.97 -4.15 0.33
CA GLY A 358 8.19 -4.82 -0.95
C GLY A 358 6.92 -4.94 -1.79
N THR A 359 7.05 -5.53 -2.98
CA THR A 359 5.92 -5.73 -3.91
C THR A 359 5.22 -7.04 -3.61
N ALA A 360 3.90 -7.01 -3.45
CA ALA A 360 3.08 -8.20 -3.27
C ALA A 360 3.34 -9.21 -4.42
N GLY A 361 3.58 -10.47 -4.06
CA GLY A 361 3.90 -11.53 -5.04
C GLY A 361 5.37 -11.61 -5.47
N GLN A 362 6.24 -10.67 -5.07
CA GLN A 362 7.68 -10.68 -5.37
C GLN A 362 8.57 -10.70 -4.12
N GLY A 363 8.10 -11.28 -3.01
CA GLY A 363 8.87 -11.38 -1.77
C GLY A 363 8.64 -10.20 -0.82
N ALA A 364 7.39 -9.79 -0.63
CA ALA A 364 7.04 -8.89 0.47
C ALA A 364 7.44 -9.53 1.82
N PHE A 365 8.08 -8.78 2.70
CA PHE A 365 8.62 -9.27 3.96
C PHE A 365 8.35 -8.28 5.11
N GLU A 366 8.33 -8.79 6.33
CA GLU A 366 8.33 -7.95 7.52
C GLU A 366 9.64 -7.17 7.62
N SER A 367 9.53 -5.87 7.87
CA SER A 367 10.67 -4.97 7.96
C SER A 367 10.69 -4.24 9.29
N THR A 368 11.90 -3.99 9.80
CA THR A 368 12.12 -3.12 10.96
C THR A 368 11.93 -1.63 10.64
N THR A 369 11.94 -1.28 9.34
CA THR A 369 11.75 0.10 8.87
C THR A 369 10.29 0.50 8.77
N ARG A 370 9.35 -0.48 8.75
CA ARG A 370 7.90 -0.27 8.78
C ARG A 370 7.28 -1.14 9.84
N THR A 371 6.85 -0.55 10.95
CA THR A 371 6.37 -1.29 12.12
C THR A 371 4.85 -1.20 12.32
N SER A 372 4.13 -0.59 11.39
CA SER A 372 2.67 -0.40 11.39
C SER A 372 1.88 -1.69 11.10
N HIS A 373 0.56 -1.60 11.25
CA HIS A 373 -0.41 -2.56 10.74
C HIS A 373 -1.24 -1.90 9.63
N ASN A 374 -1.75 -2.68 8.67
CA ASN A 374 -2.60 -2.13 7.61
C ASN A 374 -3.65 -3.13 7.11
N THR A 375 -4.64 -2.59 6.41
CA THR A 375 -5.60 -3.31 5.57
C THR A 375 -6.00 -2.45 4.38
N TRP A 376 -6.71 -3.05 3.41
CA TRP A 376 -7.18 -2.37 2.22
C TRP A 376 -8.70 -2.26 2.23
N ILE A 377 -9.22 -1.09 1.84
CA ILE A 377 -10.65 -0.79 1.75
C ILE A 377 -10.96 -0.44 0.30
N ASN A 378 -11.70 -1.30 -0.39
CA ASN A 378 -12.13 -1.09 -1.76
C ASN A 378 -13.16 0.03 -1.84
N ARG A 379 -13.23 0.73 -3.00
CA ARG A 379 -14.17 1.81 -3.26
C ARG A 379 -15.63 1.39 -3.09
N ASP A 380 -15.98 0.18 -3.49
CA ASP A 380 -17.31 -0.40 -3.45
C ASP A 380 -17.72 -0.98 -2.08
N LYS A 381 -16.83 -0.89 -1.09
CA LYS A 381 -17.10 -1.42 0.25
C LYS A 381 -18.33 -0.75 0.92
N SER A 382 -18.56 0.54 0.65
CA SER A 382 -19.74 1.25 1.10
C SER A 382 -19.98 2.54 0.31
N ALA A 383 -21.21 3.07 0.34
CA ALA A 383 -21.52 4.37 -0.25
C ALA A 383 -20.72 5.52 0.38
N VAL A 384 -20.32 5.41 1.64
CA VAL A 384 -19.42 6.38 2.31
C VAL A 384 -18.07 6.39 1.64
N VAL A 385 -17.47 5.21 1.43
CA VAL A 385 -16.17 5.08 0.76
C VAL A 385 -16.25 5.60 -0.68
N ASP A 386 -17.30 5.24 -1.45
CA ASP A 386 -17.51 5.75 -2.81
C ASP A 386 -17.61 7.29 -2.84
N THR A 387 -18.33 7.90 -1.88
CA THR A 387 -18.42 9.37 -1.76
C THR A 387 -17.06 10.01 -1.47
N ILE A 388 -16.22 9.39 -0.63
CA ILE A 388 -14.85 9.87 -0.37
C ILE A 388 -14.01 9.84 -1.66
N PHE A 389 -14.11 8.78 -2.47
CA PHE A 389 -13.41 8.70 -3.76
C PHE A 389 -13.89 9.78 -4.75
N ARG A 390 -15.20 10.04 -4.82
CA ARG A 390 -15.76 11.10 -5.69
C ARG A 390 -15.30 12.49 -5.25
N ARG A 391 -15.34 12.76 -3.95
CA ARG A 391 -14.84 14.01 -3.35
C ARG A 391 -13.35 14.18 -3.62
N ALA A 392 -12.55 13.11 -3.48
CA ALA A 392 -11.14 13.13 -3.82
C ALA A 392 -10.91 13.45 -5.31
N ALA A 393 -11.74 12.93 -6.22
CA ALA A 393 -11.66 13.26 -7.64
C ALA A 393 -11.83 14.77 -7.91
N ASP A 394 -12.81 15.38 -7.26
CA ASP A 394 -13.05 16.84 -7.37
C ASP A 394 -11.86 17.63 -6.81
N VAL A 395 -11.40 17.28 -5.60
CA VAL A 395 -10.25 17.92 -4.95
C VAL A 395 -8.97 17.78 -5.77
N LEU A 396 -8.77 16.65 -6.41
CA LEU A 396 -7.63 16.40 -7.29
C LEU A 396 -7.82 16.98 -8.70
N ASN A 397 -9.01 17.49 -9.02
CA ASN A 397 -9.41 17.98 -10.35
C ASN A 397 -9.15 16.96 -11.46
N ILE A 398 -9.56 15.72 -11.22
CA ILE A 398 -9.46 14.60 -12.17
C ILE A 398 -10.81 13.92 -12.34
N SER A 399 -10.98 13.18 -13.43
CA SER A 399 -12.23 12.44 -13.65
C SER A 399 -12.37 11.30 -12.63
N GLU A 400 -13.52 11.18 -11.98
CA GLU A 400 -13.80 10.08 -11.03
C GLU A 400 -13.74 8.69 -11.69
N ALA A 401 -13.95 8.61 -13.01
CA ALA A 401 -13.81 7.37 -13.78
C ALA A 401 -12.37 6.81 -13.78
N LEU A 402 -11.38 7.66 -13.47
CA LEU A 402 -9.98 7.26 -13.33
C LEU A 402 -9.68 6.71 -11.92
N LEU A 403 -10.52 6.98 -10.94
CA LEU A 403 -10.36 6.51 -9.57
C LEU A 403 -10.95 5.12 -9.36
N THR A 404 -10.58 4.19 -10.21
CA THR A 404 -10.91 2.77 -10.07
C THR A 404 -9.62 1.94 -10.03
N GLN A 405 -9.64 0.84 -9.28
CA GLN A 405 -8.51 -0.06 -9.11
C GLN A 405 -7.94 -0.59 -10.44
N ARG A 406 -8.78 -0.72 -11.47
CA ARG A 406 -8.37 -1.19 -12.80
C ARG A 406 -7.81 -0.08 -13.69
N ALA A 407 -7.99 1.18 -13.31
CA ALA A 407 -7.50 2.33 -14.06
C ALA A 407 -6.27 2.95 -13.40
N ASN A 408 -6.45 3.88 -12.48
CA ASN A 408 -5.38 4.71 -11.96
C ASN A 408 -5.39 4.87 -10.43
N ALA A 409 -6.27 4.22 -9.69
CA ALA A 409 -6.32 4.34 -8.24
C ALA A 409 -6.14 2.98 -7.55
N GLU A 410 -5.46 3.00 -6.42
CA GLU A 410 -5.44 1.88 -5.47
C GLU A 410 -6.66 1.97 -4.53
N PRO A 411 -7.08 0.85 -3.89
CA PRO A 411 -7.96 0.93 -2.74
C PRO A 411 -7.37 1.82 -1.65
N LEU A 412 -8.17 2.31 -0.72
CA LEU A 412 -7.63 2.98 0.47
C LEU A 412 -6.80 2.00 1.30
N GLN A 413 -5.55 2.32 1.59
CA GLN A 413 -4.76 1.57 2.56
C GLN A 413 -4.97 2.18 3.94
N LEU A 414 -5.81 1.59 4.76
CA LEU A 414 -5.94 1.94 6.17
C LEU A 414 -4.69 1.48 6.92
N VAL A 415 -4.07 2.38 7.68
CA VAL A 415 -2.83 2.11 8.42
C VAL A 415 -2.99 2.53 9.87
N HIS A 416 -2.55 1.66 10.76
CA HIS A 416 -2.53 1.85 12.20
C HIS A 416 -1.11 1.80 12.76
N TYR A 417 -0.81 2.71 13.67
CA TYR A 417 0.45 2.77 14.41
C TYR A 417 0.16 2.85 15.91
N ASP A 418 0.64 1.87 16.65
CA ASP A 418 0.71 1.87 18.10
C ASP A 418 1.85 2.77 18.61
N PRO A 419 1.88 3.11 19.91
CA PRO A 419 3.01 3.82 20.51
C PRO A 419 4.35 3.14 20.19
N GLY A 420 5.32 3.94 19.74
CA GLY A 420 6.65 3.50 19.29
C GLY A 420 6.71 3.05 17.83
N GLN A 421 5.60 2.80 17.17
CA GLN A 421 5.59 2.41 15.77
C GLN A 421 5.81 3.61 14.83
N ARG A 422 6.41 3.32 13.68
CA ARG A 422 6.83 4.31 12.68
C ARG A 422 6.91 3.70 11.29
N TYR A 423 7.13 4.54 10.30
CA TYR A 423 7.60 4.15 8.98
C TYR A 423 8.75 5.09 8.57
N ASP A 424 9.93 4.52 8.41
CA ASP A 424 11.15 5.26 8.08
C ASP A 424 11.03 5.96 6.71
N ALA A 425 11.93 6.90 6.43
CA ALA A 425 11.88 7.72 5.24
C ALA A 425 11.90 6.88 3.96
N HIS A 426 10.92 7.09 3.09
CA HIS A 426 10.71 6.34 1.87
C HIS A 426 10.09 7.21 0.78
N TYR A 427 10.03 6.66 -0.42
CA TYR A 427 9.29 7.22 -1.55
C TYR A 427 8.08 6.37 -1.86
N ASP A 428 7.00 7.01 -2.30
CA ASP A 428 5.83 6.30 -2.82
C ASP A 428 5.96 5.92 -4.31
N TRP A 429 6.85 6.59 -5.03
CA TRP A 429 7.17 6.24 -6.42
C TRP A 429 8.19 5.10 -6.52
N GLY A 430 8.35 4.50 -7.71
CA GLY A 430 9.34 3.45 -7.94
C GLY A 430 8.90 2.04 -7.53
N VAL A 431 7.63 1.84 -7.17
CA VAL A 431 7.04 0.52 -6.88
C VAL A 431 7.10 -0.40 -8.09
N GLU A 432 6.99 0.16 -9.30
CA GLU A 432 7.12 -0.56 -10.57
C GLU A 432 8.47 -0.22 -11.21
N LYS A 433 9.20 -1.24 -11.66
CA LYS A 433 10.51 -1.03 -12.32
C LYS A 433 10.40 -0.25 -13.62
N LYS A 434 9.38 -0.55 -14.43
CA LYS A 434 9.10 0.10 -15.72
C LYS A 434 7.59 0.33 -15.84
N GLY A 435 7.17 1.48 -16.38
CA GLY A 435 5.77 1.79 -16.60
C GLY A 435 5.19 2.83 -15.64
N PRO A 436 3.87 2.81 -15.43
CA PRO A 436 3.20 3.75 -14.53
C PRO A 436 3.73 3.66 -13.10
N THR A 437 3.67 4.76 -12.38
CA THR A 437 4.03 4.83 -10.96
C THR A 437 3.02 5.69 -10.21
N ARG A 438 3.03 5.65 -8.90
CA ARG A 438 2.21 6.54 -8.06
C ARG A 438 2.59 7.99 -8.34
N TYR A 439 1.63 8.74 -8.82
CA TYR A 439 1.78 10.16 -9.18
C TYR A 439 1.35 11.08 -8.05
N ILE A 440 0.20 10.78 -7.42
CA ILE A 440 -0.38 11.54 -6.34
C ILE A 440 -0.51 10.65 -5.11
N THR A 441 -0.19 11.19 -3.95
CA THR A 441 -0.55 10.63 -2.64
C THR A 441 -1.48 11.60 -1.93
N LEU A 442 -2.64 11.12 -1.53
CA LEU A 442 -3.56 11.80 -0.64
C LEU A 442 -3.62 11.01 0.67
N LEU A 443 -3.04 11.57 1.72
CA LEU A 443 -3.01 11.03 3.07
C LEU A 443 -4.21 11.56 3.84
N LEU A 444 -5.11 10.69 4.29
CA LEU A 444 -6.29 11.02 5.08
C LEU A 444 -5.99 10.72 6.55
N TYR A 445 -6.01 11.70 7.42
CA TYR A 445 -5.80 11.49 8.85
C TYR A 445 -7.12 11.19 9.55
N LEU A 446 -7.16 10.10 10.32
CA LEU A 446 -8.39 9.59 10.92
C LEU A 446 -8.48 9.85 12.44
N ASN A 447 -7.39 10.32 13.05
CA ASN A 447 -7.39 10.78 14.44
C ASN A 447 -6.27 11.79 14.69
N ASN A 448 -6.23 12.32 15.92
CA ASN A 448 -5.17 13.19 16.42
C ASN A 448 -4.33 12.42 17.45
N PRO A 449 -3.15 11.91 17.11
CA PRO A 449 -2.22 11.40 18.13
C PRO A 449 -1.91 12.49 19.16
N GLY A 450 -1.73 12.10 20.42
CA GLY A 450 -1.42 13.06 21.48
C GLY A 450 -0.05 13.71 21.27
N VAL A 451 0.98 12.93 20.97
CA VAL A 451 2.35 13.38 20.69
C VAL A 451 3.01 12.41 19.70
N GLY A 452 3.70 12.95 18.72
CA GLY A 452 4.33 12.17 17.66
C GLY A 452 3.36 11.82 16.54
N GLY A 453 3.77 10.90 15.67
CA GLY A 453 2.96 10.45 14.55
C GLY A 453 2.85 11.45 13.40
N GLU A 454 3.63 12.51 13.38
CA GLU A 454 3.66 13.48 12.27
C GLU A 454 4.11 12.81 10.97
N THR A 455 3.71 13.41 9.84
CA THR A 455 4.28 13.10 8.54
C THR A 455 5.37 14.11 8.23
N ALA A 456 6.62 13.64 8.18
CA ALA A 456 7.78 14.48 7.91
C ALA A 456 8.25 14.34 6.46
N PHE A 457 8.71 15.44 5.86
CA PHE A 457 9.40 15.47 4.57
C PHE A 457 10.84 15.93 4.81
N PRO A 458 11.76 15.02 5.16
CA PRO A 458 13.07 15.39 5.68
C PRO A 458 13.96 16.13 4.67
N LYS A 459 13.72 15.97 3.36
CA LYS A 459 14.44 16.68 2.29
C LYS A 459 13.82 18.02 1.92
N ALA A 460 12.57 18.30 2.30
CA ALA A 460 11.94 19.59 2.08
C ALA A 460 12.50 20.64 3.05
N ARG A 461 12.57 21.87 2.57
CA ARG A 461 12.89 23.04 3.38
C ARG A 461 11.77 24.07 3.24
N VAL A 462 11.17 24.43 4.35
CA VAL A 462 10.10 25.43 4.41
C VAL A 462 10.47 26.55 5.37
N PRO A 463 9.98 27.77 5.14
CA PRO A 463 10.24 28.89 6.04
C PRO A 463 9.75 28.59 7.45
N ARG A 464 10.55 28.88 8.46
CA ARG A 464 10.13 28.84 9.86
C ARG A 464 9.05 29.89 10.13
N ALA A 465 8.13 29.58 11.02
CA ALA A 465 7.05 30.49 11.39
C ALA A 465 7.56 31.82 12.02
N ASP A 466 8.72 31.79 12.66
CA ASP A 466 9.37 32.95 13.27
C ASP A 466 10.27 33.78 12.30
N GLY A 467 10.37 33.33 11.04
CA GLY A 467 11.20 33.94 10.01
C GLY A 467 12.72 33.75 10.22
N SER A 468 13.15 32.90 11.16
CA SER A 468 14.58 32.72 11.50
C SER A 468 15.36 31.81 10.52
N GLY A 469 14.76 31.44 9.40
CA GLY A 469 15.37 30.55 8.40
C GLY A 469 14.42 29.48 7.92
N GLU A 470 14.97 28.32 7.55
CA GLU A 470 14.21 27.17 7.03
C GLU A 470 14.31 25.95 7.96
N GLU A 471 13.32 25.08 7.85
CA GLU A 471 13.27 23.81 8.57
C GLU A 471 12.67 22.72 7.69
N PRO A 472 12.87 21.43 8.02
CA PRO A 472 12.15 20.34 7.35
C PRO A 472 10.65 20.51 7.50
N LEU A 473 9.89 20.18 6.42
CA LEU A 473 8.43 20.18 6.50
C LEU A 473 7.98 19.04 7.41
N VAL A 474 7.17 19.36 8.41
CA VAL A 474 6.51 18.43 9.30
C VAL A 474 5.03 18.77 9.36
N VAL A 475 4.16 17.80 9.01
CA VAL A 475 2.70 17.96 9.04
C VAL A 475 2.14 17.16 10.21
N HIS A 476 1.43 17.85 11.10
CA HIS A 476 0.75 17.23 12.24
C HIS A 476 -0.58 16.61 11.78
N PRO A 477 -0.89 15.37 12.19
CA PRO A 477 -2.19 14.77 11.91
C PRO A 477 -3.31 15.58 12.55
N GLY A 478 -4.34 15.87 11.76
CA GLY A 478 -5.60 16.46 12.23
C GLY A 478 -6.76 15.56 11.83
N LYS A 479 -7.59 15.07 12.79
CA LYS A 479 -8.74 14.21 12.47
C LYS A 479 -9.58 14.83 11.35
N GLY A 480 -9.83 14.05 10.30
CA GLY A 480 -10.58 14.49 9.11
C GLY A 480 -9.79 15.37 8.13
N SER A 481 -8.55 15.77 8.44
CA SER A 481 -7.69 16.50 7.50
C SER A 481 -6.95 15.58 6.54
N ALA A 482 -6.37 16.15 5.48
CA ALA A 482 -5.58 15.41 4.51
C ALA A 482 -4.30 16.16 4.12
N VAL A 483 -3.30 15.39 3.69
CA VAL A 483 -2.11 15.91 2.99
C VAL A 483 -2.09 15.36 1.58
N LEU A 484 -2.12 16.27 0.62
CA LEU A 484 -1.94 15.99 -0.79
C LEU A 484 -0.49 16.30 -1.18
N PHE A 485 0.21 15.37 -1.81
CA PHE A 485 1.50 15.67 -2.42
C PHE A 485 1.72 14.90 -3.72
N TYR A 486 2.60 15.45 -4.57
CA TYR A 486 2.94 14.88 -5.85
C TYR A 486 4.27 14.16 -5.77
N ASN A 487 4.31 12.95 -6.31
CA ASN A 487 5.49 12.07 -6.34
C ASN A 487 6.36 12.28 -7.58
N LEU A 488 5.81 12.95 -8.59
CA LEU A 488 6.49 13.26 -9.86
C LEU A 488 6.48 14.76 -10.12
N LEU A 489 7.52 15.22 -10.78
CA LEU A 489 7.60 16.55 -11.38
C LEU A 489 6.76 16.63 -12.67
N GLU A 490 6.55 17.83 -13.17
CA GLU A 490 5.76 18.09 -14.40
C GLU A 490 6.34 17.46 -15.65
N ASP A 491 7.65 17.22 -15.67
CA ASP A 491 8.38 16.60 -16.79
C ASP A 491 8.45 15.07 -16.73
N GLY A 492 7.83 14.46 -15.71
CA GLY A 492 7.80 13.00 -15.51
C GLY A 492 8.95 12.46 -14.66
N ASN A 493 9.92 13.30 -14.28
CA ASN A 493 10.93 12.87 -13.31
C ASN A 493 10.30 12.64 -11.94
N ALA A 494 10.85 11.74 -11.16
CA ALA A 494 10.45 11.57 -9.77
C ALA A 494 10.90 12.79 -8.94
N ASP A 495 10.08 13.19 -7.98
CA ASP A 495 10.44 14.27 -7.07
C ASP A 495 11.22 13.72 -5.88
N ALA A 496 12.53 13.99 -5.85
CA ALA A 496 13.38 13.58 -4.74
C ALA A 496 12.99 14.23 -3.40
N LEU A 497 12.29 15.38 -3.44
CA LEU A 497 11.81 16.08 -2.25
C LEU A 497 10.53 15.48 -1.67
N SER A 498 9.85 14.60 -2.41
CA SER A 498 8.67 13.87 -1.93
C SER A 498 8.99 12.74 -0.96
N MET A 499 10.27 12.49 -0.63
CA MET A 499 10.65 11.58 0.45
C MET A 499 9.94 11.97 1.73
N HIS A 500 9.26 11.01 2.36
CA HIS A 500 8.50 11.25 3.58
C HIS A 500 8.58 10.09 4.57
N ALA A 501 8.26 10.36 5.82
CA ALA A 501 8.28 9.41 6.92
C ALA A 501 7.05 9.58 7.81
N ALA A 502 6.58 8.49 8.41
CA ALA A 502 5.68 8.57 9.56
C ALA A 502 6.54 8.52 10.83
N LEU A 503 6.63 9.64 11.53
CA LEU A 503 7.40 9.73 12.76
C LEU A 503 6.81 8.85 13.85
N PRO A 504 7.61 8.38 14.82
CA PRO A 504 7.12 7.52 15.89
C PRO A 504 5.96 8.15 16.65
N VAL A 505 4.90 7.39 16.87
CA VAL A 505 3.84 7.77 17.80
C VAL A 505 4.39 7.65 19.22
N THR A 506 4.26 8.70 20.02
CA THR A 506 4.76 8.69 21.41
C THR A 506 3.62 8.57 22.40
N VAL A 507 2.48 9.21 22.12
CA VAL A 507 1.29 9.22 22.97
C VAL A 507 0.06 9.03 22.10
N GLY A 508 -0.84 8.15 22.51
CA GLY A 508 -2.00 7.75 21.74
C GLY A 508 -1.63 6.76 20.64
N GLU A 509 -2.43 6.68 19.64
CA GLU A 509 -2.24 5.87 18.45
C GLU A 509 -2.46 6.74 17.19
N LYS A 510 -2.01 6.28 16.02
CA LYS A 510 -2.22 6.98 14.76
C LYS A 510 -2.97 6.11 13.79
N TRP A 511 -4.09 6.62 13.31
CA TRP A 511 -4.87 6.06 12.21
C TRP A 511 -4.83 6.99 11.01
N LEU A 512 -4.55 6.45 9.83
CA LEU A 512 -4.61 7.16 8.57
C LEU A 512 -5.04 6.23 7.43
N ALA A 513 -5.46 6.81 6.31
CA ALA A 513 -5.64 6.07 5.07
C ALA A 513 -4.81 6.71 3.94
N ASN A 514 -3.99 5.90 3.27
CA ASN A 514 -3.30 6.30 2.05
C ASN A 514 -4.23 6.12 0.86
N PHE A 515 -4.30 7.11 0.00
CA PHE A 515 -4.96 7.00 -1.28
C PHE A 515 -3.96 7.36 -2.39
N TRP A 516 -3.57 6.35 -3.17
CA TRP A 516 -2.58 6.51 -4.24
C TRP A 516 -3.24 6.54 -5.61
N ILE A 517 -2.85 7.54 -6.39
CA ILE A 517 -3.27 7.69 -7.77
C ILE A 517 -2.04 7.57 -8.68
N TRP A 518 -2.13 6.67 -9.66
CA TRP A 518 -1.06 6.39 -10.60
C TRP A 518 -1.09 7.37 -11.78
N CYS A 519 0.06 7.61 -12.41
CA CYS A 519 0.10 8.33 -13.67
C CYS A 519 -0.72 7.57 -14.72
N ALA A 520 -1.49 8.32 -15.52
CA ALA A 520 -2.44 7.75 -16.47
C ALA A 520 -1.76 6.82 -17.48
N ARG A 521 -2.35 5.66 -17.75
CA ARG A 521 -2.02 4.85 -18.93
C ARG A 521 -2.51 5.59 -20.18
N GLU A 522 -1.85 5.40 -21.34
CA GLU A 522 -2.13 6.15 -22.60
C GLU A 522 -3.62 6.25 -22.97
N ALA A 523 -4.41 5.19 -22.79
CA ALA A 523 -5.84 5.21 -23.11
C ALA A 523 -6.65 6.17 -22.22
N ALA A 524 -6.30 6.30 -20.93
CA ALA A 524 -6.95 7.19 -19.98
C ALA A 524 -6.49 8.65 -20.17
N ALA A 525 -5.25 8.87 -20.63
CA ALA A 525 -4.71 10.20 -20.93
C ALA A 525 -5.47 10.91 -22.06
N ARG A 526 -5.90 10.19 -23.09
CA ARG A 526 -6.68 10.75 -24.20
C ARG A 526 -8.06 11.22 -23.73
N THR A 527 -8.70 10.50 -22.81
CA THR A 527 -10.01 10.87 -22.24
C THR A 527 -9.89 12.11 -21.36
N SER A 528 -8.82 12.22 -20.56
CA SER A 528 -8.57 13.39 -19.70
C SER A 528 -8.29 14.66 -20.53
N ARG A 529 -7.53 14.58 -21.61
CA ARG A 529 -7.32 15.72 -22.53
C ARG A 529 -8.62 16.21 -23.16
N ALA A 530 -9.51 15.29 -23.56
CA ALA A 530 -10.80 15.64 -24.13
C ALA A 530 -11.74 16.33 -23.11
N PHE A 531 -11.63 15.95 -21.84
CA PHE A 531 -12.40 16.56 -20.75
C PHE A 531 -11.89 17.97 -20.41
N LEU A 532 -10.58 18.17 -20.32
CA LEU A 532 -9.95 19.47 -20.07
C LEU A 532 -10.22 20.49 -21.18
N THR A 533 -10.28 20.05 -22.44
CA THR A 533 -10.65 20.93 -23.57
C THR A 533 -12.12 21.32 -23.53
N ARG A 534 -13.02 20.46 -23.06
CA ARG A 534 -14.44 20.78 -22.90
C ARG A 534 -14.72 21.71 -21.70
N SER A 535 -13.98 21.61 -20.60
CA SER A 535 -14.13 22.54 -19.46
C SER A 535 -13.61 23.95 -19.77
N ARG A 536 -12.53 24.07 -20.56
CA ARG A 536 -12.03 25.38 -21.04
C ARG A 536 -12.98 26.07 -22.01
N SER A 537 -13.70 25.31 -22.86
CA SER A 537 -14.70 25.90 -23.77
C SER A 537 -15.98 26.38 -23.06
N ARG A 538 -16.30 25.83 -21.87
CA ARG A 538 -17.41 26.31 -21.02
C ARG A 538 -17.05 27.52 -20.16
N ALA A 539 -15.79 27.72 -19.79
CA ALA A 539 -15.34 28.90 -19.04
C ALA A 539 -15.13 30.14 -19.92
N GLY A 540 -15.09 30.00 -21.25
CA GLY A 540 -14.89 31.11 -22.20
C GLY A 540 -16.15 31.81 -22.68
N THR A 541 -17.37 31.43 -22.19
CA THR A 541 -18.64 31.99 -22.66
C THR A 541 -19.45 32.75 -21.57
N LEU A 542 -18.77 33.21 -20.53
CA LEU A 542 -19.39 34.05 -19.49
C LEU A 542 -18.60 35.35 -19.30
N THR A 543 -18.39 36.12 -20.37
CA THR A 543 -18.14 37.58 -20.31
C THR A 543 -18.50 38.17 -21.65
N SER A 544 -19.73 38.64 -21.78
CA SER A 544 -20.12 39.83 -22.54
C SER A 544 -21.46 40.33 -21.99
#